data_3443b2165f7a726a0866ebf0690f7340
#
_entry.id   3443b2165f7a726a0866ebf0690f7340
#
_cell.length_a   1.000
_cell.length_b   1.000
_cell.length_c   1.000
_cell.angle_alpha   90.00
_cell.angle_beta   90.00
_cell.angle_gamma   90.00
#
_symmetry.space_group_name_H-M   'P 1'
#
loop_
_entity.id
_entity.type
_entity.pdbx_description
1 polymer ?
#
loop_
_entity_poly.entity_id
_entity_poly.type
_entity_poly.pdbx_seq_one_letter_code
_entity_poly.pdbx_strand_id
1 'polypeptide(L)'
;MTHSLKPWNTFGIDHCAKHIVCAENEQQLLSAWQQATREGLPVMILGEGSNVLFLENYAGTVILNRLKGIEVNETADAWHLHVGAGENWHQLVRYALDNNMPGLENLALIPGCVGSSPIQNIGAYGVELQRVCDYVDCVELETGKRLRLSAAECRFGYRDSIFKNEYQDRVAIVAVGLRLSKQWQPVLTYGDLTCLDPKTVTAQQVFDAVCHMRTTKLPDPKVNGNAGSFFKNPVVAADIAMELLERFPNAPHYPQADGSVKLAAGWLIDQCQLKGVAIGGAAVHRQQALVLINANNATSKDVVALAHHVRQKVGEKFNVWLEPEVRFIGQLGEVNAVESIA
;
A
#
# COMPACT_ATOMS: atom_id res chain seq x y z
N MET A 1 -3.70 4.79 30.69
CA MET A 1 -4.81 5.12 29.76
C MET A 1 -4.47 4.48 28.43
N THR A 2 -5.45 3.93 27.75
CA THR A 2 -5.28 3.40 26.37
C THR A 2 -5.70 4.47 25.37
N HIS A 3 -5.07 4.50 24.20
CA HIS A 3 -5.28 5.50 23.17
C HIS A 3 -5.92 4.86 21.93
N SER A 4 -7.03 5.41 21.44
CA SER A 4 -7.73 4.89 20.26
C SER A 4 -6.86 4.98 19.00
N LEU A 5 -6.80 3.88 18.25
CA LEU A 5 -6.16 3.75 16.95
C LEU A 5 -7.13 4.04 15.78
N LYS A 6 -8.41 4.23 16.07
CA LYS A 6 -9.43 4.49 15.04
C LYS A 6 -9.10 5.70 14.15
N PRO A 7 -8.61 6.85 14.67
CA PRO A 7 -8.21 7.97 13.83
C PRO A 7 -6.95 7.72 12.98
N TRP A 8 -6.21 6.65 13.28
CA TRP A 8 -4.88 6.37 12.72
C TRP A 8 -4.86 5.14 11.81
N ASN A 9 -6.03 4.64 11.41
CA ASN A 9 -6.16 3.64 10.36
C ASN A 9 -7.35 3.95 9.44
N THR A 10 -7.15 3.77 8.14
CA THR A 10 -8.17 4.11 7.14
C THR A 10 -9.34 3.12 7.10
N PHE A 11 -9.20 1.95 7.71
CA PHE A 11 -10.30 0.99 7.88
C PHE A 11 -11.33 1.46 8.92
N GLY A 12 -10.91 2.37 9.83
CA GLY A 12 -11.77 2.90 10.87
C GLY A 12 -12.18 1.87 11.93
N ILE A 13 -11.42 0.79 12.07
CA ILE A 13 -11.64 -0.22 13.11
C ILE A 13 -11.18 0.35 14.45
N ASP A 14 -12.01 0.19 15.47
CA ASP A 14 -11.78 0.75 16.79
C ASP A 14 -11.03 -0.24 17.70
N HIS A 15 -9.73 -0.07 17.76
CA HIS A 15 -8.83 -0.68 18.72
C HIS A 15 -7.98 0.38 19.39
N CYS A 16 -7.32 0.01 20.48
CA CYS A 16 -6.45 0.92 21.25
C CYS A 16 -4.99 0.48 21.21
N ALA A 17 -4.08 1.41 21.38
CA ALA A 17 -2.69 1.15 21.74
C ALA A 17 -2.42 1.55 23.17
N LYS A 18 -1.37 0.98 23.79
CA LYS A 18 -0.92 1.39 25.11
C LYS A 18 -0.40 2.82 25.09
N HIS A 19 0.41 3.15 24.07
CA HIS A 19 0.90 4.50 23.81
C HIS A 19 0.82 4.84 22.32
N ILE A 20 0.57 6.13 22.03
CA ILE A 20 0.71 6.69 20.68
C ILE A 20 1.62 7.91 20.80
N VAL A 21 2.69 7.94 20.01
CA VAL A 21 3.68 9.01 19.98
C VAL A 21 3.78 9.57 18.57
N CYS A 22 3.64 10.88 18.42
CA CYS A 22 3.89 11.56 17.15
C CYS A 22 5.37 11.95 17.08
N ALA A 23 6.09 11.47 16.07
CA ALA A 23 7.50 11.79 15.84
C ALA A 23 7.64 12.72 14.62
N GLU A 24 8.02 13.96 14.87
CA GLU A 24 8.21 15.00 13.85
C GLU A 24 9.67 15.12 13.38
N ASN A 25 10.59 14.42 14.05
CA ASN A 25 12.00 14.32 13.68
C ASN A 25 12.58 12.96 14.11
N GLU A 26 13.76 12.63 13.58
CA GLU A 26 14.43 11.34 13.85
C GLU A 26 14.74 11.13 15.32
N GLN A 27 15.13 12.18 16.04
CA GLN A 27 15.46 12.07 17.46
C GLN A 27 14.24 11.68 18.30
N GLN A 28 13.08 12.26 18.01
CA GLN A 28 11.81 11.89 18.66
C GLN A 28 11.44 10.44 18.34
N LEU A 29 11.59 10.02 17.08
CA LEU A 29 11.31 8.65 16.64
C LEU A 29 12.19 7.64 17.38
N LEU A 30 13.52 7.86 17.41
CA LEU A 30 14.47 7.00 18.10
C LEU A 30 14.26 6.99 19.61
N SER A 31 14.02 8.15 20.21
CA SER A 31 13.76 8.26 21.65
C SER A 31 12.50 7.49 22.05
N ALA A 32 11.42 7.59 21.28
CA ALA A 32 10.18 6.86 21.53
C ALA A 32 10.39 5.34 21.40
N TRP A 33 11.13 4.91 20.37
CA TRP A 33 11.46 3.50 20.18
C TRP A 33 12.31 2.95 21.33
N GLN A 34 13.37 3.67 21.72
CA GLN A 34 14.27 3.29 22.82
C GLN A 34 13.55 3.23 24.16
N GLN A 35 12.64 4.17 24.41
CA GLN A 35 11.85 4.17 25.65
C GLN A 35 10.95 2.93 25.69
N ALA A 36 10.18 2.67 24.65
CA ALA A 36 9.29 1.51 24.58
C ALA A 36 10.06 0.19 24.72
N THR A 37 11.20 0.07 24.05
CA THR A 37 12.07 -1.13 24.13
C THR A 37 12.60 -1.34 25.55
N ARG A 38 13.03 -0.29 26.25
CA ARG A 38 13.45 -0.38 27.66
C ARG A 38 12.32 -0.81 28.60
N GLU A 39 11.09 -0.45 28.27
CA GLU A 39 9.90 -0.86 29.00
C GLU A 39 9.41 -2.27 28.61
N GLY A 40 10.09 -2.95 27.69
CA GLY A 40 9.70 -4.28 27.20
C GLY A 40 8.41 -4.27 26.38
N LEU A 41 8.06 -3.13 25.78
CA LEU A 41 6.87 -2.97 24.97
C LEU A 41 7.15 -3.22 23.48
N PRO A 42 6.25 -3.88 22.76
CA PRO A 42 6.32 -3.94 21.32
C PRO A 42 6.18 -2.54 20.72
N VAL A 43 6.85 -2.31 19.59
CA VAL A 43 6.84 -1.02 18.91
C VAL A 43 6.42 -1.21 17.46
N MET A 44 5.55 -0.32 16.99
CA MET A 44 5.16 -0.23 15.59
C MET A 44 5.32 1.19 15.09
N ILE A 45 5.99 1.35 13.94
CA ILE A 45 6.06 2.64 13.23
C ILE A 45 4.94 2.67 12.21
N LEU A 46 4.09 3.68 12.29
CA LEU A 46 2.90 3.82 11.47
C LEU A 46 2.95 5.13 10.67
N GLY A 47 2.64 5.03 9.38
CA GLY A 47 2.36 6.19 8.54
C GLY A 47 0.93 6.70 8.76
N GLU A 48 0.12 6.65 7.71
CA GLU A 48 -1.32 7.02 7.77
C GLU A 48 -2.24 5.83 8.08
N GLY A 49 -1.68 4.63 8.29
CA GLY A 49 -2.48 3.43 8.57
C GLY A 49 -3.38 3.01 7.41
N SER A 50 -2.94 3.27 6.17
CA SER A 50 -3.75 3.03 4.97
C SER A 50 -3.70 1.60 4.44
N ASN A 51 -2.82 0.74 5.01
CA ASN A 51 -2.68 -0.66 4.61
C ASN A 51 -2.56 -1.60 5.81
N VAL A 52 -3.29 -1.34 6.88
CA VAL A 52 -3.28 -2.14 8.11
C VAL A 52 -4.69 -2.49 8.56
N LEU A 53 -4.82 -3.66 9.16
CA LEU A 53 -5.99 -4.10 9.92
C LEU A 53 -5.54 -4.48 11.31
N PHE A 54 -5.93 -3.70 12.32
CA PHE A 54 -5.73 -4.08 13.72
C PHE A 54 -6.73 -5.17 14.09
N LEU A 55 -6.25 -6.31 14.54
CA LEU A 55 -7.10 -7.45 14.93
C LEU A 55 -7.59 -7.32 16.37
N GLU A 56 -6.82 -6.65 17.21
CA GLU A 56 -7.04 -6.47 18.65
C GLU A 56 -6.30 -5.23 19.15
N ASN A 57 -6.43 -4.92 20.44
CA ASN A 57 -5.68 -3.84 21.05
C ASN A 57 -4.17 -4.12 20.99
N TYR A 58 -3.39 -3.13 20.57
CA TYR A 58 -1.95 -3.22 20.50
C TYR A 58 -1.33 -2.98 21.88
N ALA A 59 -0.61 -3.94 22.44
CA ALA A 59 -0.06 -3.88 23.79
C ALA A 59 1.19 -2.99 23.91
N GLY A 60 1.53 -2.27 22.87
CA GLY A 60 2.78 -1.51 22.76
C GLY A 60 2.60 -0.04 22.41
N THR A 61 3.71 0.52 21.92
CA THR A 61 3.82 1.90 21.46
C THR A 61 3.68 1.98 19.95
N VAL A 62 2.73 2.77 19.46
CA VAL A 62 2.62 3.15 18.05
C VAL A 62 3.30 4.51 17.87
N ILE A 63 4.32 4.56 17.03
CA ILE A 63 5.04 5.78 16.66
C ILE A 63 4.50 6.24 15.30
N LEU A 64 3.81 7.37 15.31
CA LEU A 64 3.33 8.01 14.09
C LEU A 64 4.50 8.76 13.44
N ASN A 65 4.93 8.30 12.27
CA ASN A 65 6.00 8.96 11.52
C ASN A 65 5.44 10.21 10.83
N ARG A 66 5.89 11.38 11.27
CA ARG A 66 5.47 12.69 10.76
C ARG A 66 6.67 13.56 10.36
N LEU A 67 7.76 12.90 9.96
CA LEU A 67 8.95 13.57 9.46
C LEU A 67 8.61 14.26 8.12
N LYS A 68 8.65 15.58 8.11
CA LYS A 68 8.24 16.44 7.00
C LYS A 68 9.44 17.05 6.28
N GLY A 69 9.17 17.57 5.10
CA GLY A 69 10.10 18.34 4.29
C GLY A 69 10.22 17.78 2.87
N ILE A 70 10.31 18.69 1.90
CA ILE A 70 10.57 18.39 0.49
C ILE A 70 11.71 19.30 0.05
N GLU A 71 12.83 18.69 -0.29
CA GLU A 71 13.98 19.39 -0.88
C GLU A 71 14.09 18.98 -2.34
N VAL A 72 14.29 19.95 -3.23
CA VAL A 72 14.39 19.72 -4.67
C VAL A 72 15.76 20.21 -5.14
N ASN A 73 16.51 19.32 -5.78
CA ASN A 73 17.72 19.65 -6.50
C ASN A 73 17.53 19.39 -7.99
N GLU A 74 17.75 20.41 -8.81
CA GLU A 74 17.56 20.35 -10.25
C GLU A 74 18.90 20.16 -10.98
N THR A 75 18.94 19.18 -11.87
CA THR A 75 20.06 18.95 -12.80
C THR A 75 19.62 19.20 -14.24
N ALA A 76 20.52 19.07 -15.18
CA ALA A 76 20.20 19.26 -16.60
C ALA A 76 19.17 18.25 -17.13
N ASP A 77 19.12 17.05 -16.55
CA ASP A 77 18.35 15.90 -17.03
C ASP A 77 17.22 15.44 -16.09
N ALA A 78 17.21 15.88 -14.83
CA ALA A 78 16.24 15.43 -13.83
C ALA A 78 16.02 16.42 -12.69
N TRP A 79 14.91 16.24 -11.98
CA TRP A 79 14.68 16.75 -10.64
C TRP A 79 14.92 15.64 -9.63
N HIS A 80 15.71 15.92 -8.61
CA HIS A 80 16.00 15.03 -7.50
C HIS A 80 15.28 15.56 -6.26
N LEU A 81 14.32 14.81 -5.78
CA LEU A 81 13.52 15.16 -4.61
C LEU A 81 13.99 14.35 -3.41
N HIS A 82 14.30 15.01 -2.30
CA HIS A 82 14.46 14.37 -1.00
C HIS A 82 13.23 14.68 -0.15
N VAL A 83 12.46 13.66 0.19
CA VAL A 83 11.13 13.82 0.75
C VAL A 83 11.03 13.10 2.10
N GLY A 84 10.66 13.83 3.14
CA GLY A 84 10.46 13.30 4.49
C GLY A 84 9.39 12.20 4.51
N ALA A 85 9.65 11.15 5.28
CA ALA A 85 8.81 9.95 5.32
C ALA A 85 7.35 10.21 5.73
N GLY A 86 7.10 11.25 6.52
CA GLY A 86 5.76 11.64 6.97
C GLY A 86 4.98 12.52 5.99
N GLU A 87 5.54 12.88 4.82
CA GLU A 87 4.78 13.61 3.81
C GLU A 87 3.65 12.74 3.25
N ASN A 88 2.49 13.37 2.98
CA ASN A 88 1.37 12.66 2.34
C ASN A 88 1.71 12.39 0.87
N TRP A 89 1.53 11.15 0.44
CA TRP A 89 1.89 10.73 -0.90
C TRP A 89 1.14 11.50 -1.99
N HIS A 90 -0.17 11.65 -1.88
CA HIS A 90 -0.95 12.36 -2.91
C HIS A 90 -0.62 13.86 -2.95
N GLN A 91 -0.34 14.47 -1.81
CA GLN A 91 0.10 15.87 -1.76
C GLN A 91 1.48 16.03 -2.43
N LEU A 92 2.39 15.06 -2.30
CA LEU A 92 3.65 15.04 -3.03
C LEU A 92 3.43 14.95 -4.55
N VAL A 93 2.53 14.07 -5.00
CA VAL A 93 2.18 13.98 -6.45
C VAL A 93 1.67 15.32 -6.98
N ARG A 94 0.78 15.98 -6.23
CA ARG A 94 0.28 17.33 -6.55
C ARG A 94 1.40 18.35 -6.58
N TYR A 95 2.22 18.39 -5.53
CA TYR A 95 3.35 19.31 -5.42
C TYR A 95 4.30 19.18 -6.64
N ALA A 96 4.65 17.96 -7.03
CA ALA A 96 5.51 17.72 -8.17
C ALA A 96 4.86 18.23 -9.48
N LEU A 97 3.58 17.94 -9.69
CA LEU A 97 2.86 18.37 -10.87
C LEU A 97 2.72 19.90 -10.96
N ASP A 98 2.33 20.55 -9.84
CA ASP A 98 2.17 22.01 -9.76
C ASP A 98 3.49 22.77 -9.97
N ASN A 99 4.64 22.11 -9.73
CA ASN A 99 5.98 22.64 -10.00
C ASN A 99 6.59 22.14 -11.32
N ASN A 100 5.79 21.60 -12.23
CA ASN A 100 6.22 21.10 -13.54
C ASN A 100 7.29 20.00 -13.48
N MET A 101 7.20 19.13 -12.47
CA MET A 101 8.05 17.95 -12.28
C MET A 101 7.23 16.67 -12.48
N PRO A 102 6.86 16.28 -13.72
CA PRO A 102 6.04 15.11 -13.99
C PRO A 102 6.79 13.80 -13.72
N GLY A 103 6.03 12.71 -13.55
CA GLY A 103 6.54 11.36 -13.35
C GLY A 103 5.84 10.59 -12.23
N LEU A 104 5.00 11.24 -11.42
CA LEU A 104 4.25 10.65 -10.31
C LEU A 104 2.75 10.54 -10.58
N GLU A 105 2.24 11.08 -11.67
CA GLU A 105 0.81 11.26 -11.97
C GLU A 105 0.00 9.96 -11.96
N ASN A 106 0.58 8.84 -12.43
CA ASN A 106 -0.07 7.52 -12.38
C ASN A 106 -0.31 7.01 -10.95
N LEU A 107 0.45 7.52 -9.98
CA LEU A 107 0.40 7.14 -8.57
C LEU A 107 -0.47 8.09 -7.73
N ALA A 108 -1.26 8.94 -8.41
CA ALA A 108 -2.17 9.87 -7.75
C ALA A 108 -3.22 9.15 -6.90
N LEU A 109 -3.66 9.80 -5.80
CA LEU A 109 -4.65 9.30 -4.85
C LEU A 109 -4.33 7.94 -4.21
N ILE A 110 -3.09 7.45 -4.27
CA ILE A 110 -2.69 6.33 -3.40
C ILE A 110 -2.66 6.86 -1.96
N PRO A 111 -3.43 6.26 -1.03
CA PRO A 111 -3.41 6.66 0.36
C PRO A 111 -2.09 6.33 1.04
N GLY A 112 -1.72 7.11 2.04
CA GLY A 112 -0.53 6.86 2.83
C GLY A 112 0.52 7.95 2.73
N CYS A 113 1.64 7.74 3.40
CA CYS A 113 2.76 8.66 3.41
C CYS A 113 3.95 8.16 2.57
N VAL A 114 4.86 9.07 2.26
CA VAL A 114 6.04 8.81 1.43
C VAL A 114 6.90 7.69 2.02
N GLY A 115 7.13 7.66 3.34
CA GLY A 115 7.93 6.61 3.98
C GLY A 115 7.30 5.23 3.96
N SER A 116 5.99 5.10 3.72
CA SER A 116 5.35 3.80 3.53
C SER A 116 5.41 3.30 2.09
N SER A 117 5.74 4.18 1.14
CA SER A 117 5.74 3.84 -0.28
C SER A 117 6.79 2.78 -0.68
N PRO A 118 8.03 2.73 -0.10
CA PRO A 118 9.00 1.69 -0.44
C PRO A 118 8.68 0.32 0.16
N ILE A 119 7.91 0.25 1.25
CA ILE A 119 7.70 -1.01 1.99
C ILE A 119 7.16 -2.10 1.07
N GLN A 120 6.19 -1.78 0.25
CA GLN A 120 5.60 -2.71 -0.73
C GLN A 120 5.65 -2.20 -2.16
N ASN A 121 6.64 -1.32 -2.47
CA ASN A 121 6.82 -0.80 -3.82
C ASN A 121 5.47 -0.35 -4.40
N ILE A 122 4.84 0.68 -3.80
CA ILE A 122 3.48 1.09 -4.19
C ILE A 122 3.38 1.24 -5.71
N GLY A 123 2.25 0.83 -6.26
CA GLY A 123 2.06 0.85 -7.70
C GLY A 123 0.60 0.94 -8.09
N ALA A 124 0.35 1.68 -9.17
CA ALA A 124 -0.96 1.82 -9.80
C ALA A 124 -0.80 2.23 -11.27
N TYR A 125 -1.77 1.86 -12.08
CA TYR A 125 -1.89 2.30 -13.48
C TYR A 125 -0.62 2.15 -14.30
N GLY A 126 0.08 1.00 -14.15
CA GLY A 126 1.26 0.65 -14.92
C GLY A 126 2.58 1.25 -14.41
N VAL A 127 2.56 1.95 -13.28
CA VAL A 127 3.76 2.53 -12.65
C VAL A 127 3.91 1.99 -11.23
N GLU A 128 5.13 1.67 -10.83
CA GLU A 128 5.53 1.35 -9.46
C GLU A 128 6.58 2.34 -8.97
N LEU A 129 6.72 2.48 -7.64
CA LEU A 129 7.67 3.40 -7.02
C LEU A 129 9.11 3.20 -7.53
N GLN A 130 9.53 1.94 -7.71
CA GLN A 130 10.89 1.60 -8.18
C GLN A 130 11.30 2.33 -9.46
N ARG A 131 10.34 2.76 -10.31
CA ARG A 131 10.61 3.49 -11.54
C ARG A 131 11.22 4.87 -11.29
N VAL A 132 10.88 5.48 -10.17
CA VAL A 132 11.29 6.85 -9.82
C VAL A 132 12.08 6.93 -8.53
N CYS A 133 12.17 5.85 -7.75
CA CYS A 133 12.97 5.80 -6.53
C CYS A 133 14.46 5.84 -6.88
N ASP A 134 15.18 6.76 -6.25
CA ASP A 134 16.64 6.88 -6.37
C ASP A 134 17.31 6.20 -5.16
N TYR A 135 16.82 6.50 -3.97
CA TYR A 135 17.29 5.92 -2.71
C TYR A 135 16.22 5.97 -1.61
N VAL A 136 16.45 5.23 -0.55
CA VAL A 136 15.66 5.28 0.68
C VAL A 136 16.59 5.52 1.87
N ASP A 137 16.36 6.58 2.61
CA ASP A 137 17.07 6.88 3.85
C ASP A 137 16.34 6.24 5.04
N CYS A 138 17.10 5.49 5.82
CA CYS A 138 16.64 4.79 7.01
C CYS A 138 17.52 5.12 8.22
N VAL A 139 16.96 4.85 9.38
CA VAL A 139 17.73 4.80 10.63
C VAL A 139 17.58 3.42 11.25
N GLU A 140 18.69 2.78 11.61
CA GLU A 140 18.67 1.54 12.39
C GLU A 140 18.15 1.84 13.80
N LEU A 141 17.13 1.12 14.21
CA LEU A 141 16.43 1.42 15.47
C LEU A 141 17.30 1.16 16.71
N GLU A 142 18.10 0.08 16.70
CA GLU A 142 18.96 -0.29 17.82
C GLU A 142 20.16 0.65 17.98
N THR A 143 20.81 1.05 16.89
CA THR A 143 22.07 1.79 16.91
C THR A 143 21.90 3.28 16.66
N GLY A 144 20.78 3.70 16.07
CA GLY A 144 20.57 5.05 15.58
C GLY A 144 21.41 5.41 14.35
N LYS A 145 22.09 4.43 13.73
CA LYS A 145 22.92 4.65 12.54
C LYS A 145 22.04 4.91 11.31
N ARG A 146 22.37 5.96 10.58
CA ARG A 146 21.74 6.26 9.30
C ARG A 146 22.27 5.34 8.20
N LEU A 147 21.36 4.85 7.37
CA LEU A 147 21.62 4.03 6.18
C LEU A 147 20.95 4.70 4.98
N ARG A 148 21.66 4.77 3.87
CA ARG A 148 21.07 5.10 2.58
C ARG A 148 21.12 3.86 1.70
N LEU A 149 19.98 3.39 1.26
CA LEU A 149 19.85 2.26 0.34
C LEU A 149 19.49 2.79 -1.04
N SER A 150 20.27 2.48 -2.04
CA SER A 150 19.93 2.72 -3.44
C SER A 150 18.66 1.95 -3.83
N ALA A 151 18.00 2.35 -4.91
CA ALA A 151 16.84 1.61 -5.42
C ALA A 151 17.14 0.12 -5.66
N ALA A 152 18.35 -0.23 -6.11
CA ALA A 152 18.77 -1.62 -6.32
C ALA A 152 18.88 -2.40 -4.99
N GLU A 153 19.42 -1.77 -3.94
CA GLU A 153 19.53 -2.38 -2.61
C GLU A 153 18.17 -2.55 -1.93
N CYS A 154 17.17 -1.76 -2.31
CA CYS A 154 15.80 -1.91 -1.83
C CYS A 154 15.13 -3.20 -2.32
N ARG A 155 15.66 -3.89 -3.32
CA ARG A 155 15.17 -5.17 -3.87
C ARG A 155 13.66 -5.14 -4.12
N PHE A 156 13.21 -4.11 -4.80
CA PHE A 156 11.80 -3.95 -5.11
C PHE A 156 11.25 -5.09 -5.97
N GLY A 157 10.09 -5.60 -5.57
CA GLY A 157 9.31 -6.60 -6.29
C GLY A 157 7.84 -6.24 -6.33
N TYR A 158 7.00 -7.12 -6.87
CA TYR A 158 5.56 -6.93 -6.85
C TYR A 158 5.02 -7.00 -5.41
N ARG A 159 4.59 -5.87 -4.86
CA ARG A 159 4.16 -5.72 -3.46
C ARG A 159 5.19 -6.20 -2.45
N ASP A 160 6.47 -6.05 -2.78
CA ASP A 160 7.57 -6.51 -1.96
C ASP A 160 8.78 -5.57 -2.01
N SER A 161 9.59 -5.63 -0.98
CA SER A 161 10.89 -4.97 -0.87
C SER A 161 11.68 -5.55 0.31
N ILE A 162 12.94 -5.15 0.44
CA ILE A 162 13.80 -5.51 1.59
C ILE A 162 13.18 -5.09 2.93
N PHE A 163 12.32 -4.05 2.95
CA PHE A 163 11.67 -3.54 4.18
C PHE A 163 10.56 -4.45 4.71
N LYS A 164 10.08 -5.40 3.92
CA LYS A 164 9.15 -6.46 4.35
C LYS A 164 9.86 -7.75 4.75
N ASN A 165 11.16 -7.82 4.55
CA ASN A 165 11.99 -8.99 4.75
C ASN A 165 13.13 -8.68 5.72
N GLU A 166 14.35 -8.53 5.23
CA GLU A 166 15.58 -8.40 6.01
C GLU A 166 15.59 -7.19 6.97
N TYR A 167 14.96 -6.07 6.59
CA TYR A 167 14.88 -4.84 7.38
C TYR A 167 13.54 -4.64 8.11
N GLN A 168 12.65 -5.62 8.04
CA GLN A 168 11.39 -5.54 8.79
C GLN A 168 11.69 -5.35 10.29
N ASP A 169 11.02 -4.38 10.91
CA ASP A 169 11.14 -4.02 12.33
C ASP A 169 12.57 -3.64 12.82
N ARG A 170 13.55 -3.55 11.91
CA ARG A 170 14.94 -3.20 12.23
C ARG A 170 15.29 -1.76 11.91
N VAL A 171 14.61 -1.18 10.94
CA VAL A 171 14.85 0.20 10.49
C VAL A 171 13.57 1.02 10.46
N ALA A 172 13.71 2.32 10.63
CA ALA A 172 12.69 3.30 10.30
C ALA A 172 13.07 4.04 9.02
N ILE A 173 12.17 4.10 8.05
CA ILE A 173 12.35 4.95 6.88
C ILE A 173 12.12 6.40 7.31
N VAL A 174 13.09 7.27 7.03
CA VAL A 174 13.07 8.69 7.43
C VAL A 174 12.90 9.62 6.24
N ALA A 175 13.37 9.24 5.07
CA ALA A 175 13.14 9.96 3.82
C ALA A 175 13.21 9.03 2.60
N VAL A 176 12.64 9.49 1.48
CA VAL A 176 12.72 8.82 0.18
C VAL A 176 13.27 9.79 -0.85
N GLY A 177 14.31 9.38 -1.56
CA GLY A 177 14.85 10.08 -2.71
C GLY A 177 14.13 9.67 -3.99
N LEU A 178 13.64 10.64 -4.74
CA LEU A 178 12.99 10.41 -6.03
C LEU A 178 13.74 11.13 -7.14
N ARG A 179 13.86 10.49 -8.31
CA ARG A 179 14.43 11.07 -9.51
C ARG A 179 13.36 11.14 -10.60
N LEU A 180 12.96 12.36 -10.97
CA LEU A 180 11.98 12.63 -12.03
C LEU A 180 12.71 13.15 -13.27
N SER A 181 12.62 12.43 -14.38
CA SER A 181 13.30 12.79 -15.63
C SER A 181 12.65 13.99 -16.30
N LYS A 182 13.47 14.92 -16.80
CA LYS A 182 13.02 16.02 -17.66
C LYS A 182 12.56 15.54 -19.04
N GLN A 183 12.97 14.34 -19.44
CA GLN A 183 12.46 13.67 -20.64
C GLN A 183 11.25 12.80 -20.26
N TRP A 184 10.19 13.45 -19.80
CA TRP A 184 8.97 12.76 -19.39
C TRP A 184 8.35 11.96 -20.54
N GLN A 185 7.93 10.75 -20.24
CA GLN A 185 7.19 9.88 -21.15
C GLN A 185 5.92 9.37 -20.43
N PRO A 186 4.73 9.57 -21.01
CA PRO A 186 3.51 9.12 -20.39
C PRO A 186 3.43 7.59 -20.36
N VAL A 187 2.92 7.04 -19.25
CA VAL A 187 2.61 5.61 -19.13
C VAL A 187 1.10 5.44 -19.25
N LEU A 188 0.66 4.92 -20.39
CA LEU A 188 -0.75 4.83 -20.76
C LEU A 188 -1.24 3.38 -20.96
N THR A 189 -0.52 2.40 -20.42
CA THR A 189 -0.75 0.97 -20.70
C THR A 189 -1.89 0.35 -19.91
N TYR A 190 -2.57 1.11 -19.04
CA TYR A 190 -3.56 0.54 -18.13
C TYR A 190 -4.91 1.27 -18.17
N GLY A 191 -6.00 0.47 -18.25
CA GLY A 191 -7.37 0.98 -18.15
C GLY A 191 -7.70 2.05 -19.18
N ASP A 192 -8.47 3.05 -18.75
CA ASP A 192 -8.95 4.13 -19.62
C ASP A 192 -7.81 5.07 -20.10
N LEU A 193 -6.60 4.95 -19.51
CA LEU A 193 -5.42 5.69 -19.99
C LEU A 193 -5.04 5.29 -21.42
N THR A 194 -5.35 4.07 -21.84
CA THR A 194 -5.08 3.59 -23.21
C THR A 194 -5.81 4.38 -24.30
N CYS A 195 -6.84 5.15 -23.92
CA CYS A 195 -7.57 6.04 -24.83
C CYS A 195 -6.88 7.37 -25.08
N LEU A 196 -5.84 7.70 -24.30
CA LEU A 196 -5.10 8.97 -24.46
C LEU A 196 -4.01 8.83 -25.53
N ASP A 197 -3.81 9.90 -26.32
CA ASP A 197 -2.76 9.93 -27.33
C ASP A 197 -1.40 10.25 -26.68
N PRO A 198 -0.42 9.33 -26.75
CA PRO A 198 0.88 9.51 -26.11
C PRO A 198 1.70 10.68 -26.69
N LYS A 199 1.35 11.20 -27.89
CA LYS A 199 2.05 12.31 -28.53
C LYS A 199 1.58 13.68 -28.06
N THR A 200 0.35 13.77 -27.54
CA THR A 200 -0.28 15.06 -27.21
C THR A 200 -0.71 15.17 -25.75
N VAL A 201 -0.79 14.05 -25.04
CA VAL A 201 -1.21 14.03 -23.64
C VAL A 201 -0.22 14.79 -22.75
N THR A 202 -0.76 15.52 -21.78
CA THR A 202 0.02 16.19 -20.74
C THR A 202 -0.01 15.37 -19.44
N ALA A 203 0.97 15.60 -18.57
CA ALA A 203 1.00 14.97 -17.24
C ALA A 203 -0.25 15.32 -16.39
N GLN A 204 -0.76 16.56 -16.54
CA GLN A 204 -2.01 16.97 -15.90
C GLN A 204 -3.20 16.13 -16.38
N GLN A 205 -3.32 15.86 -17.67
CA GLN A 205 -4.38 15.04 -18.22
C GLN A 205 -4.30 13.58 -17.74
N VAL A 206 -3.09 13.02 -17.61
CA VAL A 206 -2.89 11.68 -17.03
C VAL A 206 -3.31 11.69 -15.55
N PHE A 207 -2.87 12.69 -14.78
CA PHE A 207 -3.27 12.85 -13.38
C PHE A 207 -4.80 12.94 -13.21
N ASP A 208 -5.46 13.78 -14.02
CA ASP A 208 -6.92 13.95 -13.95
C ASP A 208 -7.66 12.66 -14.29
N ALA A 209 -7.20 11.94 -15.33
CA ALA A 209 -7.76 10.64 -15.71
C ALA A 209 -7.58 9.60 -14.59
N VAL A 210 -6.41 9.52 -13.96
CA VAL A 210 -6.15 8.63 -12.82
C VAL A 210 -7.04 8.99 -11.65
N CYS A 211 -7.12 10.27 -11.29
CA CYS A 211 -8.00 10.74 -10.21
C CYS A 211 -9.46 10.39 -10.50
N HIS A 212 -9.93 10.60 -11.73
CA HIS A 212 -11.29 10.25 -12.13
C HIS A 212 -11.56 8.74 -12.01
N MET A 213 -10.67 7.90 -12.55
CA MET A 213 -10.80 6.44 -12.44
C MET A 213 -10.84 5.99 -10.98
N ARG A 214 -9.98 6.55 -10.12
CA ARG A 214 -9.91 6.17 -8.70
C ARG A 214 -11.15 6.60 -7.94
N THR A 215 -11.58 7.85 -8.08
CA THR A 215 -12.76 8.38 -7.38
C THR A 215 -14.05 7.71 -7.84
N THR A 216 -14.13 7.26 -9.07
CA THR A 216 -15.30 6.55 -9.61
C THR A 216 -15.33 5.08 -9.18
N LYS A 217 -14.16 4.42 -9.13
CA LYS A 217 -14.08 2.96 -8.91
C LYS A 217 -13.78 2.57 -7.46
N LEU A 218 -13.08 3.41 -6.68
CA LEU A 218 -12.65 3.09 -5.32
C LEU A 218 -13.46 3.87 -4.28
N PRO A 219 -13.90 3.23 -3.18
CA PRO A 219 -14.56 3.95 -2.10
C PRO A 219 -13.57 4.87 -1.37
N ASP A 220 -14.03 6.07 -1.03
CA ASP A 220 -13.29 6.98 -0.15
C ASP A 220 -13.24 6.38 1.26
N PRO A 221 -12.06 6.14 1.84
CA PRO A 221 -11.94 5.59 3.20
C PRO A 221 -12.59 6.46 4.29
N LYS A 222 -12.78 7.75 4.04
CA LYS A 222 -13.48 8.65 4.96
C LYS A 222 -14.99 8.40 5.00
N VAL A 223 -15.55 7.83 3.93
CA VAL A 223 -16.98 7.51 3.82
C VAL A 223 -17.22 6.03 4.16
N ASN A 224 -16.44 5.16 3.55
CA ASN A 224 -16.45 3.72 3.78
C ASN A 224 -15.04 3.27 4.16
N GLY A 225 -14.76 3.13 5.45
CA GLY A 225 -13.45 2.72 5.94
C GLY A 225 -12.93 1.49 5.18
N ASN A 226 -11.70 1.55 4.68
CA ASN A 226 -11.07 0.46 3.94
C ASN A 226 -9.55 0.65 3.93
N ALA A 227 -8.82 -0.36 3.47
CA ALA A 227 -7.37 -0.32 3.32
C ALA A 227 -6.94 -0.51 1.83
N GLY A 228 -7.76 -0.04 0.89
CA GLY A 228 -7.53 -0.24 -0.54
C GLY A 228 -7.85 -1.66 -1.00
N SER A 229 -7.10 -2.18 -1.97
CA SER A 229 -7.21 -3.58 -2.39
C SER A 229 -6.86 -4.51 -1.25
N PHE A 230 -7.79 -5.35 -0.85
CA PHE A 230 -7.58 -6.24 0.30
C PHE A 230 -6.69 -7.43 -0.02
N PHE A 231 -6.78 -7.95 -1.25
CA PHE A 231 -6.00 -9.08 -1.73
C PHE A 231 -5.04 -8.66 -2.83
N LYS A 232 -3.88 -9.32 -2.88
CA LYS A 232 -2.96 -9.24 -4.01
C LYS A 232 -3.56 -9.90 -5.24
N ASN A 233 -3.15 -9.47 -6.42
CA ASN A 233 -3.34 -10.25 -7.63
C ASN A 233 -2.49 -11.52 -7.52
N PRO A 234 -3.06 -12.73 -7.54
CA PRO A 234 -2.31 -13.97 -7.38
C PRO A 234 -1.41 -14.21 -8.59
N VAL A 235 -0.18 -14.62 -8.32
CA VAL A 235 0.78 -15.10 -9.32
C VAL A 235 0.81 -16.62 -9.23
N VAL A 236 0.45 -17.29 -10.31
CA VAL A 236 0.32 -18.76 -10.36
C VAL A 236 1.25 -19.35 -11.42
N ALA A 237 1.57 -20.62 -11.29
CA ALA A 237 2.33 -21.34 -12.32
C ALA A 237 1.55 -21.39 -13.65
N ALA A 238 2.28 -21.51 -14.77
CA ALA A 238 1.69 -21.46 -16.10
C ALA A 238 0.62 -22.54 -16.36
N ASP A 239 0.81 -23.74 -15.82
CA ASP A 239 -0.12 -24.86 -15.93
C ASP A 239 -1.46 -24.57 -15.23
N ILE A 240 -1.43 -24.00 -14.03
CA ILE A 240 -2.63 -23.57 -13.28
C ILE A 240 -3.35 -22.46 -14.05
N ALA A 241 -2.60 -21.51 -14.61
CA ALA A 241 -3.19 -20.46 -15.42
C ALA A 241 -3.85 -21.01 -16.71
N MET A 242 -3.21 -21.95 -17.38
CA MET A 242 -3.75 -22.60 -18.58
C MET A 242 -5.06 -23.33 -18.30
N GLU A 243 -5.11 -24.15 -17.25
CA GLU A 243 -6.34 -24.85 -16.83
C GLU A 243 -7.49 -23.86 -16.53
N LEU A 244 -7.17 -22.74 -15.86
CA LEU A 244 -8.15 -21.70 -15.58
C LEU A 244 -8.65 -21.05 -16.87
N LEU A 245 -7.75 -20.72 -17.81
CA LEU A 245 -8.06 -20.04 -19.05
C LEU A 245 -8.83 -20.94 -20.04
N GLU A 246 -8.62 -22.25 -20.02
CA GLU A 246 -9.46 -23.21 -20.76
C GLU A 246 -10.93 -23.13 -20.31
N ARG A 247 -11.17 -23.00 -19.01
CA ARG A 247 -12.52 -22.89 -18.44
C ARG A 247 -13.09 -21.47 -18.53
N PHE A 248 -12.24 -20.45 -18.49
CA PHE A 248 -12.59 -19.04 -18.48
C PHE A 248 -11.70 -18.23 -19.44
N PRO A 249 -11.90 -18.34 -20.76
CA PRO A 249 -11.02 -17.71 -21.77
C PRO A 249 -10.90 -16.19 -21.67
N ASN A 250 -11.89 -15.52 -21.07
CA ASN A 250 -11.93 -14.07 -20.90
C ASN A 250 -11.35 -13.59 -19.57
N ALA A 251 -10.73 -14.47 -18.75
CA ALA A 251 -10.13 -14.07 -17.48
C ALA A 251 -8.94 -13.14 -17.74
N PRO A 252 -8.92 -11.94 -17.15
CA PRO A 252 -7.78 -11.03 -17.28
C PRO A 252 -6.54 -11.66 -16.65
N HIS A 253 -5.47 -11.74 -17.43
CA HIS A 253 -4.22 -12.35 -17.03
C HIS A 253 -3.02 -11.62 -17.63
N TYR A 254 -1.87 -11.71 -16.94
CA TYR A 254 -0.66 -10.96 -17.28
C TYR A 254 0.55 -11.89 -17.15
N PRO A 255 1.11 -12.41 -18.28
CA PRO A 255 2.32 -13.21 -18.25
C PRO A 255 3.49 -12.46 -17.58
N GLN A 256 4.27 -13.17 -16.77
CA GLN A 256 5.43 -12.63 -16.10
C GLN A 256 6.72 -13.12 -16.79
N ALA A 257 7.85 -12.42 -16.56
CA ALA A 257 9.12 -12.73 -17.21
C ALA A 257 9.69 -14.11 -16.82
N ASP A 258 9.32 -14.63 -15.66
CA ASP A 258 9.72 -15.94 -15.15
C ASP A 258 8.83 -17.10 -15.65
N GLY A 259 7.86 -16.82 -16.51
CA GLY A 259 6.91 -17.78 -17.05
C GLY A 259 5.67 -18.02 -16.19
N SER A 260 5.59 -17.43 -15.00
CA SER A 260 4.37 -17.42 -14.19
C SER A 260 3.31 -16.48 -14.78
N VAL A 261 2.09 -16.55 -14.28
CA VAL A 261 0.98 -15.71 -14.75
C VAL A 261 0.30 -15.03 -13.57
N LYS A 262 0.19 -13.70 -13.63
CA LYS A 262 -0.57 -12.92 -12.66
C LYS A 262 -2.03 -12.82 -13.10
N LEU A 263 -2.95 -13.20 -12.22
CA LEU A 263 -4.40 -13.17 -12.45
C LEU A 263 -5.03 -11.96 -11.76
N ALA A 264 -6.14 -11.45 -12.32
CA ALA A 264 -6.86 -10.33 -11.71
C ALA A 264 -7.76 -10.82 -10.56
N ALA A 265 -7.33 -10.63 -9.31
CA ALA A 265 -8.09 -11.03 -8.12
C ALA A 265 -9.50 -10.43 -8.08
N GLY A 266 -9.65 -9.16 -8.49
CA GLY A 266 -10.96 -8.51 -8.54
C GLY A 266 -11.93 -9.21 -9.48
N TRP A 267 -11.46 -9.73 -10.63
CA TRP A 267 -12.26 -10.52 -11.53
C TRP A 267 -12.65 -11.87 -10.91
N LEU A 268 -11.71 -12.57 -10.27
CA LEU A 268 -11.98 -13.85 -9.60
C LEU A 268 -13.08 -13.71 -8.54
N ILE A 269 -13.00 -12.65 -7.72
CA ILE A 269 -13.99 -12.35 -6.68
C ILE A 269 -15.35 -12.00 -7.30
N ASP A 270 -15.35 -11.20 -8.37
CA ASP A 270 -16.58 -10.82 -9.10
C ASP A 270 -17.28 -12.02 -9.73
N GLN A 271 -16.53 -12.94 -10.32
CA GLN A 271 -17.06 -14.19 -10.86
C GLN A 271 -17.68 -15.11 -9.79
N CYS A 272 -17.30 -14.95 -8.53
CA CYS A 272 -17.93 -15.60 -7.38
C CYS A 272 -19.20 -14.87 -6.90
N GLN A 273 -19.59 -13.77 -7.55
CA GLN A 273 -20.76 -12.94 -7.19
C GLN A 273 -20.71 -12.39 -5.75
N LEU A 274 -19.51 -12.04 -5.30
CA LEU A 274 -19.29 -11.62 -3.90
C LEU A 274 -19.45 -10.10 -3.67
N LYS A 275 -19.59 -9.28 -4.73
CA LYS A 275 -19.88 -7.85 -4.57
C LYS A 275 -21.14 -7.62 -3.74
N GLY A 276 -21.02 -6.81 -2.69
CA GLY A 276 -22.11 -6.50 -1.78
C GLY A 276 -22.39 -7.56 -0.71
N VAL A 277 -21.70 -8.70 -0.73
CA VAL A 277 -21.78 -9.70 0.34
C VAL A 277 -21.24 -9.09 1.63
N ALA A 278 -21.96 -9.28 2.73
CA ALA A 278 -21.61 -8.72 4.03
C ALA A 278 -21.56 -9.81 5.10
N ILE A 279 -20.63 -9.66 6.06
CA ILE A 279 -20.54 -10.45 7.28
C ILE A 279 -20.36 -9.47 8.44
N GLY A 280 -21.31 -9.49 9.39
CA GLY A 280 -21.36 -8.48 10.44
C GLY A 280 -21.44 -7.07 9.86
N GLY A 281 -20.53 -6.20 10.31
CA GLY A 281 -20.41 -4.82 9.81
C GLY A 281 -19.52 -4.67 8.58
N ALA A 282 -18.81 -5.72 8.12
CA ALA A 282 -17.94 -5.69 6.97
C ALA A 282 -18.66 -6.12 5.69
N ALA A 283 -18.29 -5.53 4.54
CA ALA A 283 -18.85 -5.92 3.24
C ALA A 283 -17.80 -5.86 2.12
N VAL A 284 -18.00 -6.68 1.08
CA VAL A 284 -17.30 -6.49 -0.21
C VAL A 284 -17.92 -5.28 -0.90
N HIS A 285 -17.11 -4.31 -1.32
CA HIS A 285 -17.63 -3.12 -1.97
C HIS A 285 -18.40 -3.46 -3.26
N ARG A 286 -19.54 -2.78 -3.47
CA ARG A 286 -20.48 -3.13 -4.55
C ARG A 286 -19.94 -2.88 -5.96
N GLN A 287 -19.02 -1.93 -6.12
CA GLN A 287 -18.43 -1.59 -7.43
C GLN A 287 -17.02 -2.15 -7.60
N GLN A 288 -16.28 -2.34 -6.49
CA GLN A 288 -14.90 -2.82 -6.52
C GLN A 288 -14.73 -4.07 -5.66
N ALA A 289 -14.70 -5.23 -6.30
CA ALA A 289 -14.66 -6.53 -5.63
C ALA A 289 -13.40 -6.74 -4.77
N LEU A 290 -12.28 -6.07 -5.10
CA LEU A 290 -11.03 -6.15 -4.33
C LEU A 290 -11.06 -5.40 -2.99
N VAL A 291 -12.04 -4.51 -2.79
CA VAL A 291 -12.08 -3.67 -1.59
C VAL A 291 -13.08 -4.21 -0.60
N LEU A 292 -12.59 -4.59 0.57
CA LEU A 292 -13.43 -4.86 1.75
C LEU A 292 -13.61 -3.57 2.53
N ILE A 293 -14.84 -3.26 2.92
CA ILE A 293 -15.20 -2.01 3.59
C ILE A 293 -15.79 -2.23 4.98
N ASN A 294 -15.56 -1.28 5.85
CA ASN A 294 -16.32 -1.09 7.07
C ASN A 294 -17.65 -0.40 6.69
N ALA A 295 -18.66 -1.21 6.45
CA ALA A 295 -19.96 -0.72 5.98
C ALA A 295 -20.87 -0.28 7.13
N ASN A 296 -20.75 -0.89 8.30
CA ASN A 296 -21.59 -0.59 9.45
C ASN A 296 -20.90 -0.97 10.77
N ASN A 297 -19.98 -0.12 11.23
CA ASN A 297 -19.22 -0.34 12.47
C ASN A 297 -18.63 -1.76 12.57
N ALA A 298 -17.95 -2.20 11.51
CA ALA A 298 -17.32 -3.50 11.44
C ALA A 298 -16.30 -3.69 12.58
N THR A 299 -16.27 -4.88 13.12
CA THR A 299 -15.17 -5.35 13.96
C THR A 299 -14.08 -5.99 13.11
N SER A 300 -12.88 -6.12 13.67
CA SER A 300 -11.80 -6.87 13.01
C SER A 300 -12.20 -8.32 12.69
N LYS A 301 -12.99 -8.94 13.57
CA LYS A 301 -13.52 -10.31 13.37
C LYS A 301 -14.45 -10.39 12.15
N ASP A 302 -15.28 -9.37 11.93
CA ASP A 302 -16.16 -9.32 10.75
C ASP A 302 -15.33 -9.25 9.46
N VAL A 303 -14.28 -8.42 9.46
CA VAL A 303 -13.38 -8.28 8.29
C VAL A 303 -12.63 -9.57 8.02
N VAL A 304 -12.09 -10.22 9.06
CA VAL A 304 -11.37 -11.50 8.93
C VAL A 304 -12.31 -12.59 8.42
N ALA A 305 -13.52 -12.71 8.98
CA ALA A 305 -14.51 -13.68 8.54
C ALA A 305 -14.94 -13.46 7.07
N LEU A 306 -15.11 -12.20 6.66
CA LEU A 306 -15.41 -11.86 5.28
C LEU A 306 -14.24 -12.19 4.34
N ALA A 307 -13.00 -11.88 4.74
CA ALA A 307 -11.81 -12.20 3.96
C ALA A 307 -11.63 -13.72 3.80
N HIS A 308 -11.84 -14.49 4.87
CA HIS A 308 -11.86 -15.96 4.82
C HIS A 308 -12.92 -16.46 3.84
N HIS A 309 -14.16 -15.97 3.92
CA HIS A 309 -15.24 -16.33 3.01
C HIS A 309 -14.90 -16.05 1.55
N VAL A 310 -14.35 -14.87 1.24
CA VAL A 310 -13.90 -14.51 -0.11
C VAL A 310 -12.82 -15.48 -0.60
N ARG A 311 -11.80 -15.74 0.24
CA ARG A 311 -10.70 -16.65 -0.08
C ARG A 311 -11.21 -18.07 -0.37
N GLN A 312 -12.10 -18.58 0.46
CA GLN A 312 -12.72 -19.90 0.26
C GLN A 312 -13.49 -19.98 -1.06
N LYS A 313 -14.38 -19.02 -1.33
CA LYS A 313 -15.19 -19.04 -2.55
C LYS A 313 -14.37 -18.99 -3.82
N VAL A 314 -13.29 -18.21 -3.83
CA VAL A 314 -12.36 -18.15 -4.95
C VAL A 314 -11.55 -19.45 -5.05
N GLY A 315 -11.04 -19.98 -3.94
CA GLY A 315 -10.32 -21.26 -3.89
C GLY A 315 -11.15 -22.44 -4.39
N GLU A 316 -12.40 -22.57 -3.92
CA GLU A 316 -13.34 -23.61 -4.34
C GLU A 316 -13.64 -23.56 -5.85
N LYS A 317 -13.79 -22.36 -6.40
CA LYS A 317 -14.19 -22.19 -7.82
C LYS A 317 -13.04 -22.30 -8.80
N PHE A 318 -11.86 -21.75 -8.44
CA PHE A 318 -10.75 -21.56 -9.38
C PHE A 318 -9.48 -22.33 -9.01
N ASN A 319 -9.45 -23.00 -7.86
CA ASN A 319 -8.24 -23.59 -7.29
C ASN A 319 -7.09 -22.57 -7.15
N VAL A 320 -7.44 -21.29 -6.89
CA VAL A 320 -6.53 -20.17 -6.68
C VAL A 320 -6.83 -19.56 -5.32
N TRP A 321 -5.82 -19.53 -4.44
CA TRP A 321 -5.99 -19.06 -3.07
C TRP A 321 -5.44 -17.64 -2.92
N LEU A 322 -6.35 -16.70 -2.64
CA LEU A 322 -5.99 -15.29 -2.50
C LEU A 322 -5.21 -15.04 -1.20
N GLU A 323 -4.23 -14.13 -1.29
CA GLU A 323 -3.45 -13.66 -0.15
C GLU A 323 -3.77 -12.19 0.15
N PRO A 324 -3.94 -11.81 1.43
CA PRO A 324 -4.10 -10.40 1.79
C PRO A 324 -2.91 -9.54 1.36
N GLU A 325 -3.17 -8.37 0.82
CA GLU A 325 -2.20 -7.29 0.67
C GLU A 325 -2.13 -6.46 1.95
N VAL A 326 -3.24 -6.36 2.66
CA VAL A 326 -3.37 -5.66 3.94
C VAL A 326 -2.58 -6.39 5.03
N ARG A 327 -1.81 -5.63 5.81
CA ARG A 327 -1.02 -6.15 6.94
C ARG A 327 -1.92 -6.31 8.16
N PHE A 328 -1.88 -7.46 8.80
CA PHE A 328 -2.67 -7.76 10.00
C PHE A 328 -1.83 -7.53 11.25
N ILE A 329 -2.34 -6.73 12.17
CA ILE A 329 -1.63 -6.33 13.38
C ILE A 329 -2.35 -6.94 14.59
N GLY A 330 -1.68 -7.88 15.24
CA GLY A 330 -2.12 -8.46 16.49
C GLY A 330 -1.63 -7.65 17.72
N GLN A 331 -1.77 -8.22 18.88
CA GLN A 331 -1.44 -7.58 20.16
C GLN A 331 0.04 -7.18 20.28
N LEU A 332 0.95 -7.97 19.72
CA LEU A 332 2.40 -7.79 19.88
C LEU A 332 3.12 -7.35 18.60
N GLY A 333 2.44 -7.25 17.48
CA GLY A 333 3.04 -6.92 16.18
C GLY A 333 2.27 -7.48 15.00
N GLU A 334 2.92 -7.48 13.84
CA GLU A 334 2.36 -8.05 12.62
C GLU A 334 2.23 -9.58 12.74
N VAL A 335 1.11 -10.10 12.28
CA VAL A 335 0.84 -11.54 12.25
C VAL A 335 0.64 -12.02 10.81
N ASN A 336 0.77 -13.33 10.59
CA ASN A 336 0.56 -13.90 9.26
C ASN A 336 -0.92 -13.75 8.83
N ALA A 337 -1.16 -12.88 7.87
CA ALA A 337 -2.48 -12.58 7.37
C ALA A 337 -3.13 -13.78 6.65
N VAL A 338 -2.33 -14.63 5.97
CA VAL A 338 -2.83 -15.83 5.29
C VAL A 338 -3.34 -16.85 6.31
N GLU A 339 -2.58 -17.10 7.38
CA GLU A 339 -2.99 -18.01 8.46
C GLU A 339 -4.25 -17.50 9.19
N SER A 340 -4.37 -16.18 9.32
CA SER A 340 -5.53 -15.56 9.99
C SER A 340 -6.84 -15.71 9.21
N ILE A 341 -6.77 -15.98 7.90
CA ILE A 341 -7.92 -16.18 7.01
C ILE A 341 -7.94 -17.56 6.32
N ALA A 342 -7.13 -18.51 6.80
CA ALA A 342 -7.04 -19.87 6.26
C ALA A 342 -8.27 -20.71 6.53
#